data_d079019b2bba0c04a40c218cd19e7b2d
#
_entry.id   d079019b2bba0c04a40c218cd19e7b2d
#
_cell.length_a   1.000
_cell.length_b   1.000
_cell.length_c   1.000
_cell.angle_alpha   90.00
_cell.angle_beta   90.00
_cell.angle_gamma   90.00
#
_symmetry.space_group_name_H-M   'P 1'
#
loop_
_entity.id
_entity.type
_entity.pdbx_description
1 polymer ?
#
loop_
_entity_poly.entity_id
_entity_poly.type
_entity_poly.pdbx_seq_one_letter_code
_entity_poly.pdbx_strand_id
1 'polypeptide(L)'
;NTTIMVLSRDKEDYNSRCDRVKNVASILGCKIRVLSNLQREGYQQISPTYPQIKRIQETSSRYFPVSTFVGGFPFSSGGFNDGKGFYLGKNSSGGLILLDLWKRGSSRTNSNITIVGGSGSGKSTAIKHIIASEYARGTKIIVIDPESEYKDMCYNPLFEGNWIDVAGGKGGLINPLQIRPVPPDTDDENAEPQENDSIGDLAIHLKTLQTFFRLYIPSMDDRLRALLDQALVELYHKFGISWDTDVSGYSANQFPTLTDLYNLIAEKAKLKDNNTVYYEDLKTYLEGAANGA
;
A
#
# COMPACT_ATOMS: atom_id res chain seq x y z
N ASN A 1 36.21 23.35 19.50
CA ASN A 1 37.21 22.68 18.66
C ASN A 1 36.61 21.39 18.12
N THR A 2 36.74 21.16 16.85
CA THR A 2 36.41 19.86 16.23
C THR A 2 37.72 19.20 15.82
N THR A 3 37.98 17.99 16.29
CA THR A 3 39.16 17.20 15.94
C THR A 3 38.74 16.00 15.11
N ILE A 4 39.39 15.80 13.98
CA ILE A 4 39.16 14.68 13.08
C ILE A 4 40.36 13.75 13.13
N MET A 5 40.15 12.49 13.44
CA MET A 5 41.15 11.44 13.40
C MET A 5 41.06 10.66 12.10
N VAL A 6 42.15 10.55 11.36
CA VAL A 6 42.28 9.73 10.18
C VAL A 6 43.09 8.50 10.49
N LEU A 7 42.53 7.30 10.27
CA LEU A 7 43.18 6.02 10.52
C LEU A 7 43.39 5.29 9.19
N SER A 8 44.56 4.68 9.04
CA SER A 8 44.88 3.79 7.91
C SER A 8 45.87 2.71 8.33
N ARG A 9 45.94 1.63 7.56
CA ARG A 9 46.90 0.54 7.77
C ARG A 9 48.22 0.78 7.06
N ASP A 10 48.21 1.56 5.97
CA ASP A 10 49.39 1.89 5.19
C ASP A 10 49.51 3.40 4.92
N LYS A 11 50.67 3.82 4.48
CA LYS A 11 51.01 5.24 4.27
C LYS A 11 50.33 5.86 3.07
N GLU A 12 50.13 5.10 2.00
CA GLU A 12 49.48 5.60 0.77
C GLU A 12 47.99 5.85 1.00
N ASP A 13 47.29 4.89 1.59
CA ASP A 13 45.90 5.03 1.98
C ASP A 13 45.69 6.17 3.00
N TYR A 14 46.63 6.31 3.95
CA TYR A 14 46.61 7.43 4.90
C TYR A 14 46.65 8.79 4.17
N ASN A 15 47.58 8.98 3.26
CA ASN A 15 47.72 10.23 2.52
C ASN A 15 46.45 10.51 1.67
N SER A 16 45.93 9.50 0.97
CA SER A 16 44.73 9.62 0.19
C SER A 16 43.50 10.04 1.04
N ARG A 17 43.33 9.42 2.19
CA ARG A 17 42.27 9.78 3.12
C ARG A 17 42.42 11.20 3.70
N CYS A 18 43.63 11.60 4.02
CA CYS A 18 43.93 12.96 4.49
C CYS A 18 43.59 14.01 3.43
N ASP A 19 43.93 13.77 2.17
CA ASP A 19 43.63 14.69 1.09
C ASP A 19 42.15 14.74 0.76
N ARG A 20 41.44 13.60 0.85
CA ARG A 20 39.99 13.57 0.73
C ARG A 20 39.31 14.41 1.80
N VAL A 21 39.74 14.30 3.08
CA VAL A 21 39.20 15.08 4.19
C VAL A 21 39.47 16.57 3.98
N LYS A 22 40.69 16.94 3.54
CA LYS A 22 41.03 18.34 3.24
C LYS A 22 40.16 18.90 2.10
N ASN A 23 39.97 18.13 1.03
CA ASN A 23 39.20 18.56 -0.12
C ASN A 23 37.72 18.79 0.26
N VAL A 24 37.11 17.85 1.00
CA VAL A 24 35.72 18.01 1.47
C VAL A 24 35.60 19.24 2.38
N ALA A 25 36.54 19.44 3.29
CA ALA A 25 36.51 20.61 4.16
C ALA A 25 36.66 21.93 3.39
N SER A 26 37.53 21.94 2.35
CA SER A 26 37.72 23.13 1.51
C SER A 26 36.44 23.47 0.72
N ILE A 27 35.73 22.48 0.18
CA ILE A 27 34.44 22.67 -0.50
C ILE A 27 33.40 23.30 0.46
N LEU A 28 33.44 22.90 1.72
CA LEU A 28 32.54 23.43 2.77
C LEU A 28 33.03 24.76 3.38
N GLY A 29 34.10 25.36 2.85
CA GLY A 29 34.66 26.59 3.38
C GLY A 29 35.37 26.43 4.75
N CYS A 30 35.64 25.19 5.16
CA CYS A 30 36.31 24.90 6.43
C CYS A 30 37.81 24.79 6.26
N LYS A 31 38.58 25.41 7.19
CA LYS A 31 40.05 25.34 7.20
C LYS A 31 40.51 24.25 8.16
N ILE A 32 41.22 23.24 7.65
CA ILE A 32 41.83 22.18 8.45
C ILE A 32 43.28 22.53 8.77
N ARG A 33 43.68 22.28 10.02
CA ARG A 33 45.09 22.35 10.47
C ARG A 33 45.53 20.97 10.93
N VAL A 34 46.65 20.51 10.46
CA VAL A 34 47.27 19.27 10.94
C VAL A 34 47.96 19.53 12.26
N LEU A 35 47.73 18.64 13.22
CA LEU A 35 48.40 18.71 14.55
C LEU A 35 49.81 18.12 14.44
N SER A 36 50.76 18.91 13.92
CA SER A 36 52.15 18.48 13.84
C SER A 36 52.75 18.42 15.23
N ASN A 37 53.41 17.31 15.57
CA ASN A 37 54.00 17.02 16.86
C ASN A 37 53.05 17.05 18.09
N LEU A 38 51.73 16.99 17.84
CA LEU A 38 50.67 16.94 18.85
C LEU A 38 49.71 15.79 18.64
N GLN A 39 50.15 14.74 17.94
CA GLN A 39 49.26 13.59 17.57
C GLN A 39 48.79 12.83 18.81
N ARG A 40 49.64 12.66 19.79
CA ARG A 40 49.31 11.99 21.05
C ARG A 40 48.23 12.77 21.82
N GLU A 41 48.43 14.07 21.93
CA GLU A 41 47.48 14.99 22.58
C GLU A 41 46.17 15.05 21.80
N GLY A 42 46.21 15.04 20.47
CA GLY A 42 45.03 14.96 19.61
C GLY A 42 44.26 13.68 19.83
N TYR A 43 44.95 12.55 19.94
CA TYR A 43 44.29 11.26 20.24
C TYR A 43 43.65 11.26 21.64
N GLN A 44 44.32 11.77 22.64
CA GLN A 44 43.77 11.90 23.99
C GLN A 44 42.53 12.80 24.02
N GLN A 45 42.50 13.86 23.24
CA GLN A 45 41.35 14.77 23.17
C GLN A 45 40.09 14.14 22.57
N ILE A 46 40.24 13.12 21.73
CA ILE A 46 39.13 12.37 21.12
C ILE A 46 38.61 11.25 22.03
N SER A 47 39.34 10.96 23.12
CA SER A 47 38.96 9.90 24.06
C SER A 47 37.61 10.19 24.75
N PRO A 48 36.86 9.16 25.19
CA PRO A 48 35.58 9.33 25.87
C PRO A 48 35.64 10.22 27.13
N THR A 49 36.81 10.34 27.73
CA THR A 49 37.04 11.17 28.94
C THR A 49 37.24 12.64 28.58
N TYR A 50 37.41 12.96 27.30
CA TYR A 50 37.57 14.32 26.78
C TYR A 50 38.44 15.24 27.63
N PRO A 51 39.73 14.95 27.84
CA PRO A 51 40.59 15.84 28.59
C PRO A 51 40.83 17.14 27.84
N GLN A 52 40.69 18.27 28.54
CA GLN A 52 40.94 19.57 27.94
C GLN A 52 42.46 19.82 27.87
N ILE A 53 43.04 19.63 26.67
CA ILE A 53 44.49 19.83 26.46
C ILE A 53 44.73 21.27 26.05
N LYS A 54 45.32 22.06 26.97
CA LYS A 54 45.54 23.50 26.83
C LYS A 54 46.30 23.86 25.55
N ARG A 55 47.35 23.12 25.19
CA ARG A 55 48.14 23.36 23.94
C ARG A 55 47.32 23.28 22.65
N ILE A 56 46.35 22.36 22.58
CA ILE A 56 45.48 22.25 21.43
C ILE A 56 44.44 23.37 21.46
N GLN A 57 43.93 23.71 22.63
CA GLN A 57 42.94 24.79 22.76
C GLN A 57 43.55 26.15 22.33
N GLU A 58 44.73 26.48 22.80
CA GLU A 58 45.41 27.72 22.41
C GLU A 58 45.65 27.83 20.89
N THR A 59 45.93 26.73 20.24
CA THR A 59 46.24 26.71 18.81
C THR A 59 44.98 26.73 17.90
N SER A 60 43.87 26.15 18.35
CA SER A 60 42.73 25.85 17.50
C SER A 60 41.39 26.45 17.97
N SER A 61 41.32 27.01 19.17
CA SER A 61 40.09 27.63 19.67
C SER A 61 39.66 28.85 18.86
N ARG A 62 38.37 28.93 18.58
CA ARG A 62 37.71 30.09 17.99
C ARG A 62 36.42 30.35 18.76
N TYR A 63 36.02 31.60 18.83
CA TYR A 63 34.71 31.96 19.35
C TYR A 63 33.67 31.64 18.27
N PHE A 64 32.65 30.89 18.65
CA PHE A 64 31.52 30.62 17.82
C PHE A 64 30.26 31.20 18.45
N PRO A 65 29.38 31.86 17.66
CA PRO A 65 28.03 32.17 18.12
C PRO A 65 27.32 30.90 18.55
N VAL A 66 26.52 30.97 19.61
CA VAL A 66 25.76 29.82 20.13
C VAL A 66 24.84 29.26 19.03
N SER A 67 24.22 30.11 18.21
CA SER A 67 23.40 29.73 17.07
C SER A 67 24.13 28.84 16.06
N THR A 68 25.38 29.16 15.74
CA THR A 68 26.21 28.34 14.84
C THR A 68 26.58 27.00 15.45
N PHE A 69 26.84 26.99 16.79
CA PHE A 69 27.12 25.75 17.50
C PHE A 69 25.91 24.83 17.53
N VAL A 70 24.72 25.36 17.83
CA VAL A 70 23.46 24.60 17.85
C VAL A 70 23.11 24.08 16.44
N GLY A 71 23.32 24.91 15.40
CA GLY A 71 23.09 24.47 14.01
C GLY A 71 24.02 23.35 13.52
N GLY A 72 25.18 23.17 14.16
CA GLY A 72 26.14 22.10 13.88
C GLY A 72 25.95 20.83 14.71
N PHE A 73 24.89 20.74 15.54
CA PHE A 73 24.64 19.59 16.38
C PHE A 73 24.19 18.38 15.58
N PRO A 74 25.02 17.33 15.42
CA PRO A 74 24.76 16.24 14.47
C PRO A 74 23.65 15.28 14.91
N PHE A 75 23.16 15.41 16.15
CA PHE A 75 22.17 14.52 16.75
C PHE A 75 20.77 15.12 16.80
N SER A 76 20.56 16.30 16.20
CA SER A 76 19.28 17.01 16.24
C SER A 76 18.19 16.42 15.35
N SER A 77 18.52 15.53 14.41
CA SER A 77 17.58 14.96 13.46
C SER A 77 17.56 13.43 13.53
N GLY A 78 16.85 12.90 14.51
CA GLY A 78 16.42 11.50 14.47
C GLY A 78 15.37 11.35 13.38
N GLY A 79 15.74 10.91 12.18
CA GLY A 79 14.79 10.51 11.14
C GLY A 79 14.22 9.12 11.42
N PHE A 80 13.12 8.80 10.78
CA PHE A 80 12.57 7.44 10.73
C PHE A 80 12.87 6.86 9.36
N ASN A 81 13.57 5.73 9.31
CA ASN A 81 14.00 5.14 8.05
C ASN A 81 13.85 3.62 8.09
N ASP A 82 12.95 3.10 7.28
CA ASP A 82 12.74 1.66 7.13
C ASP A 82 13.73 0.98 6.18
N GLY A 83 14.62 1.72 5.55
CA GLY A 83 15.60 1.23 4.57
C GLY A 83 15.06 1.15 3.14
N LYS A 84 13.84 0.67 2.98
CA LYS A 84 13.07 0.69 1.73
C LYS A 84 11.77 1.43 2.00
N GLY A 85 11.17 2.01 0.99
CA GLY A 85 9.92 2.74 1.17
C GLY A 85 9.91 4.06 0.44
N PHE A 86 8.95 4.90 0.76
CA PHE A 86 8.80 6.21 0.15
C PHE A 86 9.03 7.33 1.18
N TYR A 87 9.36 8.50 0.65
CA TYR A 87 9.51 9.70 1.46
C TYR A 87 8.14 10.22 1.89
N LEU A 88 7.85 10.20 3.18
CA LEU A 88 6.60 10.71 3.74
C LEU A 88 6.69 12.19 4.12
N GLY A 89 7.85 12.65 4.57
CA GLY A 89 8.04 14.01 5.03
C GLY A 89 9.28 14.19 5.91
N LYS A 90 9.27 15.28 6.65
CA LYS A 90 10.29 15.58 7.68
C LYS A 90 9.63 15.67 9.05
N ASN A 91 10.33 15.25 10.07
CA ASN A 91 9.92 15.49 11.44
C ASN A 91 10.20 16.94 11.87
N SER A 92 9.79 17.33 13.09
CA SER A 92 10.00 18.66 13.64
C SER A 92 11.47 19.06 13.77
N SER A 93 12.38 18.10 13.81
CA SER A 93 13.84 18.30 13.88
C SER A 93 14.51 18.32 12.51
N GLY A 94 13.74 18.23 11.40
CA GLY A 94 14.26 18.21 10.03
C GLY A 94 14.74 16.83 9.56
N GLY A 95 14.61 15.79 10.38
CA GLY A 95 14.94 14.41 10.01
C GLY A 95 13.97 13.84 8.97
N LEU A 96 14.48 13.10 8.00
CA LEU A 96 13.69 12.48 6.96
C LEU A 96 12.86 11.31 7.52
N ILE A 97 11.61 11.18 7.04
CA ILE A 97 10.74 10.04 7.33
C ILE A 97 10.58 9.24 6.04
N LEU A 98 11.23 8.07 6.01
CA LEU A 98 11.12 7.08 4.94
C LEU A 98 10.33 5.90 5.48
N LEU A 99 9.13 5.68 4.94
CA LEU A 99 8.18 4.69 5.42
C LEU A 99 8.01 3.55 4.40
N ASP A 100 8.15 2.31 4.87
CA ASP A 100 7.77 1.12 4.13
C ASP A 100 6.50 0.52 4.75
N LEU A 101 5.38 0.57 4.01
CA LEU A 101 4.08 0.05 4.47
C LEU A 101 4.08 -1.46 4.66
N TRP A 102 4.93 -2.17 3.94
CA TRP A 102 4.97 -3.62 3.90
C TRP A 102 5.95 -4.24 4.91
N LYS A 103 6.79 -3.40 5.53
CA LYS A 103 7.74 -3.88 6.54
C LYS A 103 7.02 -4.36 7.79
N ARG A 104 7.23 -5.62 8.12
CA ARG A 104 6.73 -6.26 9.34
C ARG A 104 7.80 -6.30 10.42
N GLY A 105 7.38 -6.30 11.68
CA GLY A 105 8.26 -6.39 12.83
C GLY A 105 7.46 -6.45 14.13
N SER A 106 8.15 -6.52 15.25
CA SER A 106 7.52 -6.60 16.57
C SER A 106 6.60 -5.41 16.90
N SER A 107 6.85 -4.24 16.32
CA SER A 107 6.06 -3.01 16.51
C SER A 107 5.05 -2.74 15.40
N ARG A 108 5.10 -3.49 14.29
CA ARG A 108 4.20 -3.34 13.14
C ARG A 108 3.79 -4.71 12.62
N THR A 109 2.60 -5.15 13.01
CA THR A 109 2.04 -6.46 12.68
C THR A 109 1.21 -6.46 11.40
N ASN A 110 0.72 -5.29 10.96
CA ASN A 110 -0.09 -5.14 9.74
C ASN A 110 0.29 -3.85 8.98
N SER A 111 -0.26 -3.67 7.78
CA SER A 111 -0.07 -2.50 6.90
C SER A 111 -1.21 -1.49 6.96
N ASN A 112 -2.14 -1.66 7.88
CA ASN A 112 -3.30 -0.77 7.97
C ASN A 112 -2.86 0.62 8.43
N ILE A 113 -3.35 1.65 7.73
CA ILE A 113 -3.08 3.06 8.05
C ILE A 113 -4.40 3.77 8.21
N THR A 114 -4.51 4.55 9.28
CA THR A 114 -5.61 5.49 9.49
C THR A 114 -5.07 6.91 9.44
N ILE A 115 -5.63 7.75 8.57
CA ILE A 115 -5.26 9.15 8.43
C ILE A 115 -6.41 10.01 8.94
N VAL A 116 -6.17 10.78 9.99
CA VAL A 116 -7.18 11.61 10.67
C VAL A 116 -6.73 13.06 10.63
N GLY A 117 -7.69 13.96 10.45
CA GLY A 117 -7.42 15.40 10.47
C GLY A 117 -8.66 16.21 10.16
N GLY A 118 -8.67 17.48 10.50
CA GLY A 118 -9.73 18.42 10.16
C GLY A 118 -9.89 18.63 8.65
N SER A 119 -10.97 19.27 8.22
CA SER A 119 -11.13 19.69 6.82
C SER A 119 -9.99 20.61 6.40
N GLY A 120 -9.48 20.45 5.19
CA GLY A 120 -8.35 21.25 4.66
C GLY A 120 -6.98 20.95 5.25
N SER A 121 -6.83 19.97 6.16
CA SER A 121 -5.52 19.64 6.78
C SER A 121 -4.54 18.87 5.86
N GLY A 122 -4.94 18.56 4.60
CA GLY A 122 -4.10 17.86 3.63
C GLY A 122 -4.21 16.34 3.66
N LYS A 123 -5.26 15.75 4.26
CA LYS A 123 -5.47 14.28 4.28
C LYS A 123 -5.45 13.67 2.88
N SER A 124 -6.27 14.18 1.97
CA SER A 124 -6.37 13.68 0.59
C SER A 124 -5.06 13.86 -0.17
N THR A 125 -4.34 14.94 0.09
CA THR A 125 -3.00 15.18 -0.49
C THR A 125 -2.00 14.14 0.01
N ALA A 126 -2.01 13.83 1.31
CA ALA A 126 -1.14 12.81 1.89
C ALA A 126 -1.45 11.42 1.31
N ILE A 127 -2.74 11.06 1.18
CA ILE A 127 -3.17 9.79 0.57
C ILE A 127 -2.74 9.73 -0.91
N LYS A 128 -2.95 10.79 -1.69
CA LYS A 128 -2.50 10.86 -3.09
C LYS A 128 -0.99 10.68 -3.22
N HIS A 129 -0.22 11.25 -2.29
CA HIS A 129 1.24 11.05 -2.24
C HIS A 129 1.61 9.59 -1.96
N ILE A 130 0.93 8.94 -1.01
CA ILE A 130 1.15 7.52 -0.69
C ILE A 130 0.81 6.65 -1.91
N ILE A 131 -0.36 6.86 -2.52
CA ILE A 131 -0.81 6.15 -3.72
C ILE A 131 0.22 6.29 -4.85
N ALA A 132 0.66 7.52 -5.16
CA ALA A 132 1.64 7.75 -6.22
C ALA A 132 2.97 7.04 -5.94
N SER A 133 3.41 7.06 -4.69
CA SER A 133 4.66 6.44 -4.27
C SER A 133 4.59 4.91 -4.33
N GLU A 134 3.49 4.31 -3.91
CA GLU A 134 3.28 2.85 -3.98
C GLU A 134 3.06 2.39 -5.43
N TYR A 135 2.33 3.16 -6.24
CA TYR A 135 2.17 2.87 -7.66
C TYR A 135 3.52 2.84 -8.40
N ALA A 136 4.39 3.82 -8.13
CA ALA A 136 5.74 3.86 -8.70
C ALA A 136 6.62 2.65 -8.29
N ARG A 137 6.26 1.95 -7.21
CA ARG A 137 6.90 0.72 -6.74
C ARG A 137 6.28 -0.56 -7.35
N GLY A 138 5.26 -0.42 -8.20
CA GLY A 138 4.56 -1.52 -8.85
C GLY A 138 3.41 -2.10 -8.02
N THR A 139 3.00 -1.47 -6.93
CA THR A 139 1.86 -1.90 -6.13
C THR A 139 0.55 -1.66 -6.88
N LYS A 140 -0.33 -2.67 -6.93
CA LYS A 140 -1.69 -2.50 -7.46
C LYS A 140 -2.53 -1.69 -6.49
N ILE A 141 -3.21 -0.66 -7.02
CA ILE A 141 -3.98 0.29 -6.21
C ILE A 141 -5.48 0.16 -6.53
N ILE A 142 -6.29 0.04 -5.50
CA ILE A 142 -7.75 0.12 -5.59
C ILE A 142 -8.20 1.23 -4.65
N VAL A 143 -8.97 2.19 -5.17
CA VAL A 143 -9.49 3.32 -4.39
C VAL A 143 -11.01 3.24 -4.36
N ILE A 144 -11.61 3.28 -3.16
CA ILE A 144 -13.04 3.47 -2.96
C ILE A 144 -13.22 4.94 -2.56
N ASP A 145 -13.80 5.72 -3.47
CA ASP A 145 -13.85 7.18 -3.42
C ASP A 145 -15.28 7.72 -3.44
N PRO A 146 -15.91 7.88 -2.26
CA PRO A 146 -17.28 8.40 -2.18
C PRO A 146 -17.42 9.87 -2.62
N GLU A 147 -16.34 10.65 -2.54
CA GLU A 147 -16.36 12.11 -2.77
C GLU A 147 -15.77 12.50 -4.15
N SER A 148 -15.37 11.53 -4.95
CA SER A 148 -14.77 11.75 -6.30
C SER A 148 -13.51 12.62 -6.30
N GLU A 149 -12.72 12.59 -5.21
CA GLU A 149 -11.49 13.38 -5.07
C GLU A 149 -10.30 12.84 -5.88
N TYR A 150 -10.33 11.55 -6.26
CA TYR A 150 -9.21 10.86 -6.92
C TYR A 150 -9.39 10.73 -8.43
N LYS A 151 -10.48 11.22 -8.98
CA LYS A 151 -10.83 11.12 -10.39
C LYS A 151 -9.73 11.68 -11.32
N ASP A 152 -9.21 12.85 -11.01
CA ASP A 152 -8.14 13.49 -11.79
C ASP A 152 -6.85 12.69 -11.78
N MET A 153 -6.55 12.01 -10.65
CA MET A 153 -5.39 11.13 -10.54
C MET A 153 -5.58 9.87 -11.40
N CYS A 154 -6.79 9.32 -11.43
CA CYS A 154 -7.13 8.15 -12.25
C CYS A 154 -6.98 8.43 -13.75
N TYR A 155 -7.38 9.62 -14.22
CA TYR A 155 -7.24 10.01 -15.62
C TYR A 155 -5.85 10.52 -16.02
N ASN A 156 -4.95 10.68 -15.06
CA ASN A 156 -3.59 11.10 -15.36
C ASN A 156 -2.85 9.94 -16.11
N PRO A 157 -2.27 10.19 -17.28
CA PRO A 157 -1.59 9.16 -18.10
C PRO A 157 -0.49 8.40 -17.36
N LEU A 158 0.06 8.95 -16.28
CA LEU A 158 1.09 8.30 -15.47
C LEU A 158 0.56 7.13 -14.64
N PHE A 159 -0.74 7.07 -14.38
CA PHE A 159 -1.34 6.05 -13.51
C PHE A 159 -2.14 4.99 -14.28
N GLU A 160 -2.45 5.22 -15.56
CA GLU A 160 -3.22 4.29 -16.41
C GLU A 160 -4.47 3.75 -15.71
N GLY A 161 -5.12 4.58 -14.90
CA GLY A 161 -6.20 4.17 -14.01
C GLY A 161 -7.54 4.05 -14.72
N ASN A 162 -8.39 3.14 -14.22
CA ASN A 162 -9.78 3.02 -14.64
C ASN A 162 -10.70 3.64 -13.60
N TRP A 163 -11.52 4.61 -14.04
CA TRP A 163 -12.56 5.20 -13.23
C TRP A 163 -13.88 4.48 -13.43
N ILE A 164 -14.45 3.94 -12.36
CA ILE A 164 -15.76 3.28 -12.38
C ILE A 164 -16.73 4.12 -11.56
N ASP A 165 -17.74 4.70 -12.19
CA ASP A 165 -18.79 5.45 -11.51
C ASP A 165 -19.93 4.51 -11.11
N VAL A 166 -19.95 4.10 -9.85
CA VAL A 166 -20.96 3.18 -9.30
C VAL A 166 -22.29 3.89 -8.99
N ALA A 167 -22.30 5.22 -8.98
CA ALA A 167 -23.50 6.02 -8.63
C ALA A 167 -24.50 6.21 -9.78
N GLY A 168 -24.33 5.57 -10.92
CA GLY A 168 -25.30 5.60 -12.05
C GLY A 168 -24.76 6.25 -13.32
N GLY A 169 -23.45 6.38 -13.45
CA GLY A 169 -22.81 6.86 -14.67
C GLY A 169 -22.81 5.83 -15.79
N LYS A 170 -22.78 6.30 -17.05
CA LYS A 170 -22.76 5.44 -18.26
C LYS A 170 -21.50 4.60 -18.47
N GLY A 171 -20.56 4.61 -17.54
CA GLY A 171 -19.23 4.07 -17.74
C GLY A 171 -18.70 3.22 -16.61
N GLY A 172 -19.31 2.08 -16.30
CA GLY A 172 -18.68 1.20 -15.34
C GLY A 172 -19.68 0.36 -14.54
N LEU A 173 -20.35 -0.54 -15.21
CA LEU A 173 -21.14 -1.56 -14.53
C LEU A 173 -20.20 -2.66 -14.05
N ILE A 174 -20.26 -2.96 -12.76
CA ILE A 174 -19.58 -4.13 -12.19
C ILE A 174 -20.57 -5.29 -12.24
N ASN A 175 -20.22 -6.35 -12.97
CA ASN A 175 -21.00 -7.58 -12.95
C ASN A 175 -20.65 -8.40 -11.70
N PRO A 176 -21.54 -8.48 -10.68
CA PRO A 176 -21.26 -9.26 -9.48
C PRO A 176 -21.21 -10.76 -9.75
N LEU A 177 -21.78 -11.26 -10.87
CA LEU A 177 -21.79 -12.67 -11.26
C LEU A 177 -20.51 -13.09 -12.02
N GLN A 178 -19.59 -12.18 -12.28
CA GLN A 178 -18.31 -12.54 -12.89
C GLN A 178 -17.41 -13.22 -11.86
N ILE A 179 -17.08 -14.48 -12.09
CA ILE A 179 -16.11 -15.22 -11.27
C ILE A 179 -14.71 -14.67 -11.52
N ARG A 180 -13.97 -14.44 -10.45
CA ARG A 180 -12.54 -14.10 -10.52
C ARG A 180 -11.75 -15.24 -9.94
N PRO A 181 -10.76 -15.77 -10.66
CA PRO A 181 -9.86 -16.79 -10.12
C PRO A 181 -9.23 -16.29 -8.84
N VAL A 182 -9.21 -17.12 -7.81
CA VAL A 182 -8.51 -16.82 -6.57
C VAL A 182 -7.01 -17.02 -6.86
N PRO A 183 -6.15 -15.99 -6.63
CA PRO A 183 -4.71 -16.20 -6.74
C PRO A 183 -4.28 -17.30 -5.77
N PRO A 184 -3.39 -18.22 -6.16
CA PRO A 184 -2.83 -19.18 -5.21
C PRO A 184 -2.18 -18.44 -4.05
N ASP A 185 -2.39 -18.92 -2.82
CA ASP A 185 -1.75 -18.38 -1.62
C ASP A 185 -0.23 -18.48 -1.77
N THR A 186 0.44 -17.36 -2.02
CA THR A 186 1.90 -17.28 -2.24
C THR A 186 2.68 -16.99 -0.95
N ASP A 187 2.03 -17.05 0.20
CA ASP A 187 2.69 -16.77 1.49
C ASP A 187 3.67 -17.88 1.93
N ASP A 188 3.65 -19.04 1.29
CA ASP A 188 4.63 -20.13 1.47
C ASP A 188 5.40 -20.36 0.16
N GLU A 189 6.58 -19.77 0.03
CA GLU A 189 7.50 -20.02 -1.11
C GLU A 189 7.92 -21.51 -1.25
N ASN A 190 7.53 -22.38 -0.32
CA ASN A 190 7.81 -23.81 -0.27
C ASN A 190 6.56 -24.70 -0.26
N ALA A 191 5.36 -24.16 -0.42
CA ALA A 191 4.16 -24.97 -0.54
C ALA A 191 4.16 -25.65 -1.92
N GLU A 192 4.38 -26.96 -1.93
CA GLU A 192 4.07 -27.78 -3.11
C GLU A 192 2.58 -27.62 -3.42
N PRO A 193 2.19 -27.46 -4.70
CA PRO A 193 0.79 -27.38 -5.09
C PRO A 193 0.08 -28.64 -4.60
N GLN A 194 -0.72 -28.54 -3.56
CA GLN A 194 -1.56 -29.66 -3.14
C GLN A 194 -2.69 -29.79 -4.15
N GLU A 195 -2.63 -30.83 -4.96
CA GLU A 195 -3.61 -31.19 -6.00
C GLU A 195 -5.05 -31.38 -5.47
N ASN A 196 -5.31 -31.29 -4.17
CA ASN A 196 -6.58 -31.68 -3.56
C ASN A 196 -7.33 -30.58 -2.79
N ASP A 197 -6.87 -29.33 -2.76
CA ASP A 197 -7.56 -28.23 -2.03
C ASP A 197 -8.21 -27.17 -2.93
N SER A 198 -8.41 -27.44 -4.21
CA SER A 198 -9.20 -26.58 -5.07
C SER A 198 -10.70 -26.71 -4.75
N ILE A 199 -11.13 -26.05 -3.70
CA ILE A 199 -12.53 -25.61 -3.69
C ILE A 199 -12.67 -24.78 -4.95
N GLY A 200 -13.44 -25.28 -5.94
CA GLY A 200 -13.52 -24.66 -7.26
C GLY A 200 -13.87 -23.17 -7.18
N ASP A 201 -13.34 -22.38 -8.07
CA ASP A 201 -13.56 -20.91 -8.12
C ASP A 201 -15.04 -20.56 -8.01
N LEU A 202 -15.93 -21.37 -8.60
CA LEU A 202 -17.39 -21.22 -8.49
C LEU A 202 -17.89 -21.34 -7.05
N ALA A 203 -17.37 -22.28 -6.24
CA ALA A 203 -17.83 -22.48 -4.87
C ALA A 203 -17.47 -21.30 -3.96
N ILE A 204 -16.26 -20.77 -4.10
CA ILE A 204 -15.80 -19.57 -3.38
C ILE A 204 -16.63 -18.36 -3.81
N HIS A 205 -16.89 -18.24 -5.11
CA HIS A 205 -17.66 -17.15 -5.66
C HIS A 205 -19.12 -17.18 -5.19
N LEU A 206 -19.76 -18.33 -5.13
CA LEU A 206 -21.13 -18.47 -4.60
C LEU A 206 -21.24 -18.04 -3.13
N LYS A 207 -20.24 -18.33 -2.28
CA LYS A 207 -20.20 -17.80 -0.90
C LYS A 207 -20.13 -16.27 -0.88
N THR A 208 -19.39 -15.68 -1.80
CA THR A 208 -19.31 -14.23 -1.96
C THR A 208 -20.66 -13.66 -2.41
N LEU A 209 -21.33 -14.31 -3.37
CA LEU A 209 -22.66 -13.91 -3.81
C LEU A 209 -23.73 -14.04 -2.72
N GLN A 210 -23.69 -15.07 -1.89
CA GLN A 210 -24.57 -15.19 -0.73
C GLN A 210 -24.41 -13.98 0.21
N THR A 211 -23.17 -13.52 0.44
CA THR A 211 -22.94 -12.32 1.23
C THR A 211 -23.46 -11.06 0.53
N PHE A 212 -23.21 -10.93 -0.77
CA PHE A 212 -23.70 -9.82 -1.59
C PHE A 212 -25.24 -9.73 -1.53
N PHE A 213 -25.96 -10.81 -1.80
CA PHE A 213 -27.42 -10.81 -1.81
C PHE A 213 -28.02 -10.62 -0.42
N ARG A 214 -27.37 -11.12 0.64
CA ARG A 214 -27.77 -10.82 2.02
C ARG A 214 -27.70 -9.34 2.37
N LEU A 215 -26.72 -8.62 1.82
CA LEU A 215 -26.60 -7.17 2.00
C LEU A 215 -27.56 -6.39 1.09
N TYR A 216 -27.76 -6.88 -0.13
CA TYR A 216 -28.63 -6.24 -1.11
C TYR A 216 -30.12 -6.40 -0.77
N ILE A 217 -30.54 -7.57 -0.24
CA ILE A 217 -31.91 -7.88 0.16
C ILE A 217 -31.92 -8.32 1.64
N PRO A 218 -31.82 -7.37 2.59
CA PRO A 218 -31.74 -7.73 4.03
C PRO A 218 -32.97 -8.46 4.56
N SER A 219 -34.13 -8.28 3.93
CA SER A 219 -35.43 -8.90 4.31
C SER A 219 -35.61 -10.33 3.76
N MET A 220 -34.64 -10.88 3.02
CA MET A 220 -34.75 -12.22 2.44
C MET A 220 -34.75 -13.31 3.52
N ASP A 221 -35.76 -14.15 3.52
CA ASP A 221 -35.86 -15.31 4.40
C ASP A 221 -34.99 -16.49 3.92
N ASP A 222 -34.84 -17.52 4.74
CA ASP A 222 -33.98 -18.66 4.43
C ASP A 222 -34.49 -19.48 3.23
N ARG A 223 -35.79 -19.48 2.97
CA ARG A 223 -36.38 -20.18 1.82
C ARG A 223 -36.09 -19.45 0.52
N LEU A 224 -36.23 -18.14 0.49
CA LEU A 224 -35.86 -17.32 -0.65
C LEU A 224 -34.37 -17.43 -0.96
N ARG A 225 -33.52 -17.49 0.06
CA ARG A 225 -32.08 -17.71 -0.10
C ARG A 225 -31.77 -19.05 -0.77
N ALA A 226 -32.39 -20.12 -0.28
CA ALA A 226 -32.19 -21.45 -0.84
C ALA A 226 -32.62 -21.53 -2.32
N LEU A 227 -33.72 -20.88 -2.69
CA LEU A 227 -34.19 -20.81 -4.07
C LEU A 227 -33.29 -19.95 -4.94
N LEU A 228 -32.76 -18.85 -4.43
CA LEU A 228 -31.78 -18.03 -5.12
C LEU A 228 -30.47 -18.77 -5.36
N ASP A 229 -29.96 -19.48 -4.34
CA ASP A 229 -28.75 -20.31 -4.48
C ASP A 229 -28.92 -21.39 -5.54
N GLN A 230 -30.06 -22.06 -5.56
CA GLN A 230 -30.40 -23.02 -6.61
C GLN A 230 -30.45 -22.38 -8.01
N ALA A 231 -31.07 -21.21 -8.12
CA ALA A 231 -31.14 -20.47 -9.37
C ALA A 231 -29.76 -20.02 -9.85
N LEU A 232 -28.87 -19.59 -8.97
CA LEU A 232 -27.50 -19.23 -9.30
C LEU A 232 -26.71 -20.42 -9.84
N VAL A 233 -26.76 -21.57 -9.17
CA VAL A 233 -26.07 -22.78 -9.65
C VAL A 233 -26.60 -23.19 -11.03
N GLU A 234 -27.92 -23.19 -11.23
CA GLU A 234 -28.51 -23.51 -12.52
C GLU A 234 -28.10 -22.52 -13.62
N LEU A 235 -28.03 -21.23 -13.28
CA LEU A 235 -27.59 -20.18 -14.18
C LEU A 235 -26.15 -20.41 -14.66
N TYR A 236 -25.22 -20.68 -13.74
CA TYR A 236 -23.83 -20.97 -14.11
C TYR A 236 -23.75 -22.23 -15.00
N HIS A 237 -24.49 -23.28 -14.67
CA HIS A 237 -24.54 -24.49 -15.53
C HIS A 237 -25.07 -24.18 -16.93
N LYS A 238 -26.07 -23.31 -17.10
CA LYS A 238 -26.55 -22.88 -18.43
C LYS A 238 -25.45 -22.16 -19.23
N PHE A 239 -24.54 -21.49 -18.57
CA PHE A 239 -23.37 -20.84 -19.17
C PHE A 239 -22.15 -21.79 -19.34
N GLY A 240 -22.32 -23.09 -19.05
CA GLY A 240 -21.27 -24.10 -19.18
C GLY A 240 -20.21 -24.06 -18.05
N ILE A 241 -20.52 -23.37 -16.95
CA ILE A 241 -19.63 -23.25 -15.79
C ILE A 241 -20.10 -24.24 -14.72
N SER A 242 -19.24 -25.21 -14.40
CA SER A 242 -19.46 -26.22 -13.36
C SER A 242 -18.45 -26.05 -12.22
N TRP A 243 -18.55 -26.91 -11.21
CA TRP A 243 -17.68 -26.88 -10.04
C TRP A 243 -16.17 -27.04 -10.37
N ASP A 244 -15.88 -27.78 -11.44
CA ASP A 244 -14.51 -28.11 -11.86
C ASP A 244 -14.03 -27.25 -13.03
N THR A 245 -14.78 -26.21 -13.41
CA THR A 245 -14.43 -25.38 -14.58
C THR A 245 -13.36 -24.37 -14.20
N ASP A 246 -12.21 -24.43 -14.87
CA ASP A 246 -11.20 -23.38 -14.81
C ASP A 246 -11.66 -22.14 -15.59
N VAL A 247 -11.89 -21.06 -14.89
CA VAL A 247 -12.36 -19.79 -15.46
C VAL A 247 -11.24 -18.79 -15.76
N SER A 248 -9.98 -19.15 -15.56
CA SER A 248 -8.82 -18.25 -15.74
C SER A 248 -8.70 -17.67 -17.15
N GLY A 249 -9.19 -18.40 -18.16
CA GLY A 249 -9.20 -17.99 -19.56
C GLY A 249 -10.50 -17.30 -20.03
N TYR A 250 -11.49 -17.12 -19.14
CA TYR A 250 -12.80 -16.60 -19.56
C TYR A 250 -12.77 -15.07 -19.68
N SER A 251 -13.38 -14.56 -20.74
CA SER A 251 -13.65 -13.13 -20.91
C SER A 251 -14.90 -12.70 -20.12
N ALA A 252 -15.02 -11.41 -19.79
CA ALA A 252 -16.14 -10.87 -19.02
C ALA A 252 -17.53 -11.21 -19.62
N ASN A 253 -17.62 -11.31 -20.93
CA ASN A 253 -18.89 -11.60 -21.66
C ASN A 253 -19.33 -13.08 -21.58
N GLN A 254 -18.50 -13.96 -21.07
CA GLN A 254 -18.80 -15.39 -20.91
C GLN A 254 -19.45 -15.70 -19.56
N PHE A 255 -19.54 -14.74 -18.68
CA PHE A 255 -20.22 -14.89 -17.40
C PHE A 255 -21.66 -14.40 -17.48
N PRO A 256 -22.58 -15.03 -16.70
CA PRO A 256 -23.95 -14.54 -16.60
C PRO A 256 -23.99 -13.13 -15.98
N THR A 257 -25.07 -12.41 -16.25
CA THR A 257 -25.35 -11.09 -15.68
C THR A 257 -26.54 -11.14 -14.73
N LEU A 258 -26.78 -10.06 -13.97
CA LEU A 258 -27.98 -9.94 -13.14
C LEU A 258 -29.26 -9.97 -13.97
N THR A 259 -29.21 -9.50 -15.21
CA THR A 259 -30.32 -9.58 -16.15
C THR A 259 -30.63 -11.04 -16.52
N ASP A 260 -29.62 -11.87 -16.72
CA ASP A 260 -29.79 -13.30 -16.99
C ASP A 260 -30.40 -14.04 -15.80
N LEU A 261 -29.94 -13.69 -14.59
CA LEU A 261 -30.52 -14.21 -13.35
C LEU A 261 -31.99 -13.80 -13.20
N TYR A 262 -32.31 -12.54 -13.44
CA TYR A 262 -33.70 -12.06 -13.41
C TYR A 262 -34.57 -12.82 -14.43
N ASN A 263 -34.12 -13.00 -15.64
CA ASN A 263 -34.83 -13.72 -16.68
C ASN A 263 -35.10 -15.19 -16.29
N LEU A 264 -34.09 -15.87 -15.71
CA LEU A 264 -34.24 -17.24 -15.24
C LEU A 264 -35.30 -17.34 -14.11
N ILE A 265 -35.26 -16.40 -13.16
CA ILE A 265 -36.23 -16.36 -12.08
C ILE A 265 -37.63 -16.03 -12.61
N ALA A 266 -37.75 -15.12 -13.56
CA ALA A 266 -39.02 -14.80 -14.23
C ALA A 266 -39.60 -15.98 -15.00
N GLU A 267 -38.77 -16.83 -15.59
CA GLU A 267 -39.20 -18.11 -16.22
C GLU A 267 -39.74 -19.08 -15.16
N LYS A 268 -39.02 -19.24 -14.05
CA LYS A 268 -39.46 -20.12 -12.95
C LYS A 268 -40.77 -19.66 -12.30
N ALA A 269 -40.98 -18.36 -12.18
CA ALA A 269 -42.20 -17.76 -11.66
C ALA A 269 -43.45 -18.13 -12.53
N LYS A 270 -43.26 -18.41 -13.83
CA LYS A 270 -44.34 -18.80 -14.77
C LYS A 270 -44.76 -20.28 -14.64
N LEU A 271 -43.94 -21.14 -14.03
CA LEU A 271 -44.13 -22.60 -14.03
C LEU A 271 -45.22 -23.08 -13.06
N LYS A 272 -45.96 -22.21 -12.38
CA LYS A 272 -47.08 -22.54 -11.47
C LYS A 272 -46.78 -23.70 -10.51
N ASP A 273 -45.65 -23.64 -9.86
CA ASP A 273 -45.15 -24.59 -8.86
C ASP A 273 -45.45 -24.08 -7.44
N ASN A 274 -45.23 -24.91 -6.45
CA ASN A 274 -45.36 -24.55 -5.00
C ASN A 274 -44.43 -23.40 -4.59
N ASN A 275 -43.45 -23.09 -5.39
CA ASN A 275 -42.46 -22.00 -5.16
C ASN A 275 -42.76 -20.74 -6.00
N THR A 276 -43.85 -20.69 -6.78
CA THR A 276 -44.17 -19.57 -7.67
C THR A 276 -44.22 -18.24 -6.93
N VAL A 277 -44.82 -18.16 -5.76
CA VAL A 277 -44.91 -16.94 -4.93
C VAL A 277 -43.53 -16.44 -4.53
N TYR A 278 -42.64 -17.33 -4.14
CA TYR A 278 -41.27 -16.97 -3.78
C TYR A 278 -40.44 -16.50 -4.98
N TYR A 279 -40.65 -17.07 -6.17
CA TYR A 279 -40.00 -16.59 -7.39
C TYR A 279 -40.54 -15.24 -7.85
N GLU A 280 -41.81 -14.92 -7.62
CA GLU A 280 -42.36 -13.58 -7.86
C GLU A 280 -41.74 -12.54 -6.87
N ASP A 281 -41.56 -12.91 -5.60
CA ASP A 281 -40.88 -12.06 -4.65
C ASP A 281 -39.42 -11.82 -5.05
N LEU A 282 -38.66 -12.86 -5.39
CA LEU A 282 -37.27 -12.74 -5.88
C LEU A 282 -37.18 -11.89 -7.14
N LYS A 283 -38.09 -12.06 -8.08
CA LYS A 283 -38.19 -11.27 -9.30
C LYS A 283 -38.35 -9.78 -8.94
N THR A 284 -39.26 -9.46 -8.05
CA THR A 284 -39.51 -8.08 -7.58
C THR A 284 -38.27 -7.45 -6.95
N TYR A 285 -37.53 -8.20 -6.10
CA TYR A 285 -36.30 -7.71 -5.50
C TYR A 285 -35.17 -7.47 -6.52
N LEU A 286 -35.12 -8.29 -7.58
CA LEU A 286 -34.05 -8.20 -8.59
C LEU A 286 -34.38 -7.24 -9.73
N GLU A 287 -35.61 -6.80 -9.87
CA GLU A 287 -36.07 -5.95 -10.98
C GLU A 287 -35.25 -4.65 -11.09
N GLY A 288 -35.01 -3.98 -9.97
CA GLY A 288 -34.19 -2.78 -9.91
C GLY A 288 -32.73 -3.02 -10.31
N ALA A 289 -32.15 -4.14 -9.85
CA ALA A 289 -30.78 -4.49 -10.17
C ALA A 289 -30.56 -4.94 -11.62
N ALA A 290 -31.58 -5.58 -12.23
CA ALA A 290 -31.50 -6.09 -13.59
C ALA A 290 -31.79 -5.01 -14.64
N ASN A 291 -32.64 -4.04 -14.35
CA ASN A 291 -33.09 -3.03 -15.31
C ASN A 291 -32.36 -1.69 -15.18
N GLY A 292 -31.44 -1.56 -14.24
CA GLY A 292 -30.61 -0.36 -14.09
C GLY A 292 -31.43 0.86 -13.67
N ALA A 293 -32.19 0.74 -12.57
CA ALA A 293 -32.94 1.84 -11.99
C ALA A 293 -32.02 2.87 -11.33
#